data_ba07f02efe1ba5d461b5838942b03c9c
#
_entry.id   ba07f02efe1ba5d461b5838942b03c9c
#
_cell.length_a   1.000
_cell.length_b   1.000
_cell.length_c   1.000
_cell.angle_alpha   90.00
_cell.angle_beta   90.00
_cell.angle_gamma   90.00
#
_symmetry.space_group_name_H-M   'P 1'
#
loop_
_entity.id
_entity.type
_entity.pdbx_description
1 polymer ?
#
loop_
_entity_poly.entity_id
_entity_poly.type
_entity_poly.pdbx_seq_one_letter_code
_entity_poly.pdbx_strand_id
1 'polypeptide(L)'
;MNGLLLNVICAFTIANTNPNIEKAQQTLDALYQNYAATNTCLLRENYPFDQDNKATYLASEEQAKRRNEYSYLWPYSGTFSAVNALLESTGNKKYKKLLENKVLPGLEEYFDTRREPFAYSSYISSQPLSDRFYDDNVWLGIDFTDFYRMTGKQAYLEKAKLIWK
;
A
#
# COMPACT_ATOMS: atom_id res chain seq x y z
N MET A 1 -12.80 -61.71 -19.93
CA MET A 1 -13.15 -60.37 -19.43
C MET A 1 -11.92 -59.79 -18.75
N ASN A 2 -11.15 -58.96 -19.48
CA ASN A 2 -9.94 -58.31 -18.95
C ASN A 2 -10.28 -56.91 -18.55
N GLY A 3 -10.32 -56.68 -17.24
CA GLY A 3 -10.48 -55.32 -16.69
C GLY A 3 -9.17 -54.56 -16.74
N LEU A 4 -9.12 -53.50 -17.51
CA LEU A 4 -8.01 -52.54 -17.56
C LEU A 4 -8.13 -51.60 -16.37
N LEU A 5 -7.24 -51.73 -15.38
CA LEU A 5 -7.08 -50.76 -14.30
C LEU A 5 -6.39 -49.53 -14.86
N LEU A 6 -7.14 -48.43 -14.98
CA LEU A 6 -6.61 -47.12 -15.34
C LEU A 6 -5.99 -46.49 -14.09
N ASN A 7 -4.68 -46.52 -13.95
CA ASN A 7 -3.96 -45.76 -12.90
C ASN A 7 -3.94 -44.29 -13.28
N VAL A 8 -4.80 -43.47 -12.61
CA VAL A 8 -4.73 -42.01 -12.68
C VAL A 8 -3.57 -41.55 -11.79
N ILE A 9 -2.44 -41.28 -12.39
CA ILE A 9 -1.33 -40.58 -11.70
C ILE A 9 -1.71 -39.12 -11.57
N CYS A 10 -2.19 -38.70 -10.41
CA CYS A 10 -2.28 -37.27 -10.06
C CYS A 10 -0.85 -36.73 -9.90
N ALA A 11 -0.33 -36.11 -10.96
CA ALA A 11 0.88 -35.31 -10.85
C ALA A 11 0.57 -34.08 -9.99
N PHE A 12 0.94 -34.11 -8.72
CA PHE A 12 1.05 -32.91 -7.92
C PHE A 12 2.19 -32.07 -8.48
N THR A 13 1.87 -31.08 -9.30
CA THR A 13 2.79 -30.01 -9.61
C THR A 13 3.01 -29.21 -8.33
N ILE A 14 4.11 -29.48 -7.63
CA ILE A 14 4.63 -28.59 -6.60
C ILE A 14 4.98 -27.32 -7.34
N ALA A 15 4.11 -26.31 -7.25
CA ALA A 15 4.44 -24.98 -7.71
C ALA A 15 5.65 -24.54 -6.90
N ASN A 16 6.80 -24.43 -7.56
CA ASN A 16 8.04 -23.96 -6.96
C ASN A 16 7.85 -22.46 -6.68
N THR A 17 7.24 -22.15 -5.54
CA THR A 17 6.99 -20.76 -5.12
C THR A 17 8.34 -20.13 -4.81
N ASN A 18 8.63 -19.01 -5.45
CA ASN A 18 9.84 -18.24 -5.15
C ASN A 18 9.82 -17.87 -3.66
N PRO A 19 10.82 -18.28 -2.85
CA PRO A 19 10.83 -18.06 -1.41
C PRO A 19 10.78 -16.58 -1.02
N ASN A 20 11.23 -15.68 -1.91
CA ASN A 20 11.14 -14.24 -1.68
C ASN A 20 9.69 -13.74 -1.81
N ILE A 21 8.90 -14.29 -2.70
CA ILE A 21 7.47 -13.97 -2.82
C ILE A 21 6.72 -14.43 -1.56
N GLU A 22 7.03 -15.61 -1.07
CA GLU A 22 6.44 -16.13 0.16
C GLU A 22 6.78 -15.24 1.36
N LYS A 23 8.04 -14.86 1.53
CA LYS A 23 8.46 -13.93 2.59
C LYS A 23 7.79 -12.56 2.45
N ALA A 24 7.69 -12.01 1.25
CA ALA A 24 7.02 -10.75 0.99
C ALA A 24 5.53 -10.82 1.37
N GLN A 25 4.87 -11.94 1.03
CA GLN A 25 3.48 -12.17 1.45
C GLN A 25 3.35 -12.25 2.97
N GLN A 26 4.21 -13.01 3.65
CA GLN A 26 4.21 -13.13 5.10
C GLN A 26 4.43 -11.76 5.79
N THR A 27 5.33 -10.94 5.24
CA THR A 27 5.57 -9.58 5.74
C THR A 27 4.35 -8.69 5.55
N LEU A 28 3.69 -8.76 4.40
CA LEU A 28 2.46 -8.01 4.14
C LEU A 28 1.31 -8.44 5.07
N ASP A 29 1.16 -9.74 5.29
CA ASP A 29 0.16 -10.27 6.20
C ASP A 29 0.43 -9.82 7.65
N ALA A 30 1.69 -9.84 8.10
CA ALA A 30 2.11 -9.33 9.40
C ALA A 30 1.88 -7.80 9.53
N LEU A 31 2.10 -7.03 8.46
CA LEU A 31 1.80 -5.60 8.44
C LEU A 31 0.32 -5.36 8.76
N TYR A 32 -0.58 -5.99 8.02
CA TYR A 32 -2.01 -5.80 8.26
C TYR A 32 -2.49 -6.38 9.59
N GLN A 33 -1.92 -7.51 10.03
CA GLN A 33 -2.25 -8.10 11.32
C GLN A 33 -1.91 -7.17 12.49
N ASN A 34 -0.78 -6.48 12.42
CA ASN A 34 -0.27 -5.70 13.55
C ASN A 34 -0.64 -4.22 13.47
N TYR A 35 -0.75 -3.65 12.28
CA TYR A 35 -0.89 -2.20 12.08
C TYR A 35 -2.25 -1.76 11.54
N ALA A 36 -3.13 -2.67 11.10
CA ALA A 36 -4.43 -2.25 10.58
C ALA A 36 -5.25 -1.52 11.66
N ALA A 37 -5.71 -0.31 11.33
CA ALA A 37 -6.59 0.43 12.21
C ALA A 37 -8.05 -0.04 12.04
N THR A 38 -8.82 -0.02 13.12
CA THR A 38 -10.21 -0.51 13.13
C THR A 38 -11.12 0.44 12.36
N ASN A 39 -12.04 -0.11 11.56
CA ASN A 39 -13.06 0.62 10.80
C ASN A 39 -12.52 1.63 9.77
N THR A 40 -11.29 1.48 9.33
CA THR A 40 -10.66 2.31 8.31
C THR A 40 -9.73 1.49 7.41
N CYS A 41 -9.26 2.08 6.32
CA CYS A 41 -8.22 1.51 5.47
C CYS A 41 -6.81 1.98 5.86
N LEU A 42 -6.69 2.77 6.91
CA LEU A 42 -5.42 3.29 7.40
C LEU A 42 -4.64 2.26 8.23
N LEU A 43 -3.37 2.50 8.38
CA LEU A 43 -2.46 1.74 9.24
C LEU A 43 -2.07 2.60 10.45
N ARG A 44 -1.77 1.95 11.57
CA ARG A 44 -1.21 2.59 12.75
C ARG A 44 0.25 2.98 12.51
N GLU A 45 0.73 3.98 13.24
CA GLU A 45 2.13 4.42 13.15
C GLU A 45 3.09 3.45 13.86
N ASN A 46 2.66 2.83 14.93
CA ASN A 46 3.50 1.97 15.76
C ASN A 46 2.80 0.66 16.16
N TYR A 47 3.61 -0.30 16.59
CA TYR A 47 3.13 -1.56 17.17
C TYR A 47 4.01 -1.98 18.36
N PRO A 48 3.42 -2.39 19.49
CA PRO A 48 1.98 -2.29 19.80
C PRO A 48 1.52 -0.82 19.76
N PHE A 49 0.22 -0.60 19.44
CA PHE A 49 -0.28 0.75 19.28
C PHE A 49 -0.19 1.53 20.60
N ASP A 50 0.48 2.66 20.54
CA ASP A 50 0.60 3.64 21.62
C ASP A 50 0.27 5.02 21.06
N GLN A 51 -0.83 5.60 21.50
CA GLN A 51 -1.29 6.91 21.06
C GLN A 51 -0.36 8.07 21.48
N ASP A 52 0.46 7.87 22.49
CA ASP A 52 1.41 8.87 22.98
C ASP A 52 2.78 8.78 22.27
N ASN A 53 2.98 7.77 21.45
CA ASN A 53 4.16 7.64 20.62
C ASN A 53 4.24 8.81 19.62
N LYS A 54 5.44 9.33 19.45
CA LYS A 54 5.73 10.42 18.50
C LYS A 54 6.70 9.92 17.46
N ALA A 55 6.38 10.16 16.19
CA ALA A 55 7.32 9.85 15.12
C ALA A 55 8.57 10.72 15.24
N THR A 56 9.74 10.10 15.24
CA THR A 56 11.04 10.78 15.43
C THR A 56 11.76 11.08 14.12
N TYR A 57 11.25 10.61 13.00
CA TYR A 57 11.85 10.74 11.67
C TYR A 57 11.31 11.94 10.87
N LEU A 58 10.38 12.71 11.43
CA LEU A 58 9.75 13.82 10.73
C LEU A 58 10.69 15.02 10.63
N ALA A 59 10.70 15.66 9.46
CA ALA A 59 11.49 16.86 9.20
C ALA A 59 10.93 18.11 9.93
N SER A 60 9.61 18.14 10.21
CA SER A 60 8.96 19.23 10.91
C SER A 60 8.91 18.98 12.40
N GLU A 61 9.54 19.87 13.19
CA GLU A 61 9.47 19.81 14.66
C GLU A 61 8.04 19.95 15.19
N GLU A 62 7.20 20.71 14.50
CA GLU A 62 5.80 20.90 14.88
C GLU A 62 5.02 19.59 14.71
N GLN A 63 5.21 18.90 13.60
CA GLN A 63 4.58 17.59 13.35
C GLN A 63 5.09 16.53 14.33
N ALA A 64 6.38 16.52 14.62
CA ALA A 64 6.98 15.59 15.57
C ALA A 64 6.44 15.72 17.00
N LYS A 65 5.85 16.85 17.35
CA LYS A 65 5.20 17.08 18.67
C LYS A 65 3.76 16.57 18.73
N ARG A 66 3.14 16.31 17.58
CA ARG A 66 1.73 15.87 17.52
C ARG A 66 1.63 14.38 17.86
N ARG A 67 0.52 14.02 18.49
CA ARG A 67 0.13 12.62 18.60
C ARG A 67 -0.30 12.15 17.23
N ASN A 68 0.12 10.95 16.83
CA ASN A 68 -0.26 10.38 15.56
C ASN A 68 -0.89 9.00 15.77
N GLU A 69 -2.16 8.93 15.44
CA GLU A 69 -2.92 7.69 15.50
C GLU A 69 -2.62 6.80 14.31
N TYR A 70 -2.38 7.40 13.15
CA TYR A 70 -2.18 6.71 11.89
C TYR A 70 -0.77 6.95 11.37
N SER A 71 -0.33 6.04 10.51
CA SER A 71 0.93 6.15 9.80
C SER A 71 1.02 7.44 9.00
N TYR A 72 2.21 8.03 8.93
CA TYR A 72 2.47 9.11 7.98
C TYR A 72 2.49 8.60 6.55
N LEU A 73 2.38 9.52 5.59
CA LEU A 73 2.28 9.18 4.16
C LEU A 73 3.46 8.33 3.70
N TRP A 74 4.69 8.71 4.06
CA TRP A 74 5.88 8.02 3.59
C TRP A 74 5.89 6.52 3.94
N PRO A 75 5.78 6.08 5.21
CA PRO A 75 5.67 4.66 5.51
C PRO A 75 4.40 4.01 4.93
N TYR A 76 3.27 4.74 4.84
CA TYR A 76 2.06 4.21 4.22
C TYR A 76 2.25 3.93 2.73
N SER A 77 2.90 4.82 1.98
CA SER A 77 3.16 4.66 0.54
C SER A 77 3.95 3.40 0.22
N GLY A 78 4.84 2.98 1.11
CA GLY A 78 5.58 1.72 1.00
C GLY A 78 4.67 0.49 0.86
N THR A 79 3.44 0.55 1.40
CA THR A 79 2.44 -0.52 1.20
C THR A 79 1.96 -0.56 -0.25
N PHE A 80 1.79 0.59 -0.90
CA PHE A 80 1.41 0.64 -2.31
C PHE A 80 2.50 0.01 -3.19
N SER A 81 3.75 0.42 -3.01
CA SER A 81 4.90 -0.15 -3.74
C SER A 81 5.03 -1.66 -3.52
N ALA A 82 4.90 -2.12 -2.27
CA ALA A 82 5.01 -3.54 -1.93
C ALA A 82 3.91 -4.39 -2.59
N VAL A 83 2.65 -3.92 -2.58
CA VAL A 83 1.53 -4.65 -3.18
C VAL A 83 1.59 -4.60 -4.70
N ASN A 84 2.05 -3.49 -5.31
CA ASN A 84 2.36 -3.40 -6.74
C ASN A 84 3.40 -4.44 -7.15
N ALA A 85 4.51 -4.54 -6.41
CA ALA A 85 5.57 -5.52 -6.68
C ALA A 85 5.06 -6.98 -6.58
N LEU A 86 4.21 -7.27 -5.60
CA LEU A 86 3.57 -8.59 -5.47
C LEU A 86 2.59 -8.88 -6.60
N LEU A 87 1.80 -7.88 -7.04
CA LEU A 87 0.91 -8.01 -8.18
C LEU A 87 1.70 -8.29 -9.45
N GLU A 88 2.74 -7.51 -9.74
CA GLU A 88 3.58 -7.68 -10.91
C GLU A 88 4.29 -9.04 -10.93
N SER A 89 4.90 -9.42 -9.81
CA SER A 89 5.68 -10.65 -9.71
C SER A 89 4.84 -11.93 -9.79
N THR A 90 3.56 -11.86 -9.41
CA THR A 90 2.71 -13.06 -9.28
C THR A 90 1.55 -13.11 -10.26
N GLY A 91 1.12 -11.96 -10.80
CA GLY A 91 -0.13 -11.83 -11.57
C GLY A 91 -1.39 -12.15 -10.74
N ASN A 92 -1.27 -12.32 -9.43
CA ASN A 92 -2.38 -12.76 -8.60
C ASN A 92 -3.36 -11.63 -8.32
N LYS A 93 -4.59 -11.80 -8.79
CA LYS A 93 -5.68 -10.81 -8.68
C LYS A 93 -6.03 -10.42 -7.23
N LYS A 94 -5.61 -11.21 -6.22
CA LYS A 94 -5.81 -10.84 -4.80
C LYS A 94 -5.11 -9.53 -4.46
N TYR A 95 -3.92 -9.28 -5.02
CA TYR A 95 -3.17 -8.03 -4.78
C TYR A 95 -3.83 -6.84 -5.45
N LYS A 96 -4.38 -7.01 -6.66
CA LYS A 96 -5.20 -5.97 -7.28
C LYS A 96 -6.40 -5.60 -6.42
N LYS A 97 -7.12 -6.61 -5.88
CA LYS A 97 -8.24 -6.37 -4.96
C LYS A 97 -7.79 -5.67 -3.67
N LEU A 98 -6.61 -6.04 -3.13
CA LEU A 98 -6.05 -5.38 -1.95
C LEU A 98 -5.75 -3.90 -2.23
N LEU A 99 -5.13 -3.59 -3.39
CA LEU A 99 -4.91 -2.22 -3.83
C LEU A 99 -6.22 -1.43 -3.91
N GLU A 100 -7.19 -1.94 -4.66
CA GLU A 100 -8.44 -1.23 -4.94
C GLU A 100 -9.35 -1.08 -3.70
N ASN A 101 -9.33 -2.02 -2.76
CA ASN A 101 -10.26 -2.05 -1.64
C ASN A 101 -9.65 -1.61 -0.30
N LYS A 102 -8.33 -1.51 -0.19
CA LYS A 102 -7.65 -1.15 1.06
C LYS A 102 -6.59 -0.07 0.85
N VAL A 103 -5.57 -0.34 0.03
CA VAL A 103 -4.42 0.55 -0.09
C VAL A 103 -4.81 1.90 -0.67
N LEU A 104 -5.49 1.93 -1.81
CA LEU A 104 -5.88 3.18 -2.46
C LEU A 104 -6.92 3.96 -1.66
N PRO A 105 -7.99 3.36 -1.11
CA PRO A 105 -8.89 4.10 -0.22
C PRO A 105 -8.20 4.70 0.99
N GLY A 106 -7.26 3.99 1.63
CA GLY A 106 -6.48 4.57 2.72
C GLY A 106 -5.52 5.67 2.27
N LEU A 107 -4.94 5.54 1.08
CA LEU A 107 -4.07 6.57 0.51
C LEU A 107 -4.83 7.87 0.22
N GLU A 108 -6.08 7.80 -0.26
CA GLU A 108 -6.89 8.99 -0.54
C GLU A 108 -7.19 9.81 0.73
N GLU A 109 -7.09 9.26 1.93
CA GLU A 109 -7.20 10.02 3.18
C GLU A 109 -6.08 11.07 3.35
N TYR A 110 -4.95 10.91 2.65
CA TYR A 110 -3.84 11.86 2.66
C TYR A 110 -3.96 12.92 1.55
N PHE A 111 -4.89 12.75 0.59
CA PHE A 111 -5.02 13.68 -0.52
C PHE A 111 -5.63 15.01 -0.05
N ASP A 112 -4.84 16.08 -0.15
CA ASP A 112 -5.20 17.41 0.35
C ASP A 112 -5.62 18.34 -0.80
N THR A 113 -6.89 18.70 -0.82
CA THR A 113 -7.50 19.65 -1.76
C THR A 113 -7.73 21.03 -1.17
N ARG A 114 -7.27 21.29 0.06
CA ARG A 114 -7.46 22.58 0.75
C ARG A 114 -6.54 23.68 0.25
N ARG A 115 -5.50 23.31 -0.49
CA ARG A 115 -4.53 24.24 -1.10
C ARG A 115 -4.03 23.71 -2.44
N GLU A 116 -3.76 24.61 -3.36
CA GLU A 116 -3.22 24.25 -4.66
C GLU A 116 -1.67 24.31 -4.69
N PRO A 117 -1.00 23.55 -5.55
CA PRO A 117 -1.59 22.45 -6.33
C PRO A 117 -2.10 21.33 -5.41
N PHE A 118 -3.16 20.60 -5.83
CA PHE A 118 -3.65 19.46 -5.06
C PHE A 118 -2.60 18.35 -5.05
N ALA A 119 -2.30 17.83 -3.85
CA ALA A 119 -1.26 16.83 -3.66
C ALA A 119 -1.51 16.03 -2.37
N TYR A 120 -0.74 14.99 -2.16
CA TYR A 120 -0.76 14.21 -0.94
C TYR A 120 0.05 14.92 0.16
N SER A 121 -0.57 15.07 1.33
CA SER A 121 0.07 15.63 2.53
C SER A 121 0.73 14.53 3.35
N SER A 122 1.73 14.89 4.14
CA SER A 122 2.46 13.94 4.98
C SER A 122 1.59 13.25 6.04
N TYR A 123 0.44 13.82 6.39
CA TYR A 123 -0.55 13.21 7.28
C TYR A 123 -1.96 13.34 6.72
N ILE A 124 -2.93 12.59 7.28
CA ILE A 124 -4.30 12.52 6.77
C ILE A 124 -4.96 13.90 6.70
N SER A 125 -5.69 14.15 5.62
CA SER A 125 -6.27 15.45 5.29
C SER A 125 -7.42 15.89 6.21
N SER A 126 -8.02 14.95 6.95
CA SER A 126 -9.02 15.23 7.99
C SER A 126 -8.44 15.89 9.26
N GLN A 127 -7.12 15.89 9.41
CA GLN A 127 -6.38 16.53 10.49
C GLN A 127 -5.88 17.93 10.06
N PRO A 128 -5.34 18.75 10.98
CA PRO A 128 -4.73 20.04 10.64
C PRO A 128 -3.72 19.92 9.49
N LEU A 129 -3.52 21.01 8.75
CA LEU A 129 -2.60 21.06 7.63
C LEU A 129 -1.23 20.49 8.02
N SER A 130 -0.71 19.61 7.18
CA SER A 130 0.63 19.05 7.28
C SER A 130 1.46 19.37 6.04
N ASP A 131 2.76 19.14 6.12
CA ASP A 131 3.68 19.40 5.03
C ASP A 131 3.38 18.49 3.82
N ARG A 132 3.84 18.92 2.66
CA ARG A 132 3.83 18.14 1.43
C ARG A 132 5.26 18.02 0.94
N PHE A 133 5.72 16.81 0.79
CA PHE A 133 7.08 16.54 0.34
C PHE A 133 7.07 16.05 -1.10
N TYR A 134 8.04 16.51 -1.88
CA TYR A 134 8.18 16.13 -3.29
C TYR A 134 8.46 14.64 -3.45
N ASP A 135 9.35 14.11 -2.63
CA ASP A 135 9.74 12.70 -2.64
C ASP A 135 8.55 11.78 -2.32
N ASP A 136 7.76 12.07 -1.28
CA ASP A 136 6.55 11.33 -0.96
C ASP A 136 5.59 11.26 -2.16
N ASN A 137 5.36 12.41 -2.80
CA ASN A 137 4.44 12.50 -3.94
C ASN A 137 5.02 11.86 -5.21
N VAL A 138 6.33 11.99 -5.47
CA VAL A 138 6.99 11.36 -6.62
C VAL A 138 6.90 9.83 -6.53
N TRP A 139 7.12 9.24 -5.36
CA TRP A 139 6.93 7.79 -5.17
C TRP A 139 5.52 7.35 -5.53
N LEU A 140 4.50 8.10 -5.10
CA LEU A 140 3.12 7.81 -5.47
C LEU A 140 2.87 7.93 -6.98
N GLY A 141 3.48 8.93 -7.63
CA GLY A 141 3.43 9.09 -9.09
C GLY A 141 3.99 7.87 -9.82
N ILE A 142 5.10 7.31 -9.33
CA ILE A 142 5.71 6.07 -9.84
C ILE A 142 4.73 4.90 -9.64
N ASP A 143 4.23 4.70 -8.42
CA ASP A 143 3.34 3.59 -8.08
C ASP A 143 2.02 3.62 -8.87
N PHE A 144 1.41 4.80 -9.07
CA PHE A 144 0.21 4.96 -9.91
C PHE A 144 0.50 4.64 -11.37
N THR A 145 1.69 5.00 -11.87
CA THR A 145 2.13 4.68 -13.24
C THR A 145 2.28 3.17 -13.41
N ASP A 146 2.90 2.51 -12.46
CA ASP A 146 3.06 1.04 -12.47
C ASP A 146 1.71 0.34 -12.38
N PHE A 147 0.82 0.82 -11.52
CA PHE A 147 -0.52 0.24 -11.41
C PHE A 147 -1.37 0.47 -12.66
N TYR A 148 -1.21 1.62 -13.33
CA TYR A 148 -1.79 1.85 -14.66
C TYR A 148 -1.23 0.84 -15.68
N ARG A 149 0.09 0.65 -15.73
CA ARG A 149 0.74 -0.31 -16.65
C ARG A 149 0.19 -1.72 -16.48
N MET A 150 -0.06 -2.15 -15.24
CA MET A 150 -0.59 -3.48 -14.94
C MET A 150 -2.09 -3.64 -15.18
N THR A 151 -2.87 -2.56 -15.12
CA THR A 151 -4.34 -2.63 -15.14
C THR A 151 -4.99 -2.03 -16.37
N GLY A 152 -4.32 -1.12 -17.07
CA GLY A 152 -4.86 -0.33 -18.19
C GLY A 152 -5.93 0.70 -17.75
N LYS A 153 -6.16 0.91 -16.45
CA LYS A 153 -7.19 1.85 -15.99
C LYS A 153 -6.68 3.29 -16.06
N GLN A 154 -7.25 4.08 -16.98
CA GLN A 154 -6.88 5.48 -17.25
C GLN A 154 -6.89 6.36 -15.99
N ALA A 155 -7.78 6.11 -15.03
CA ALA A 155 -7.86 6.86 -13.78
C ALA A 155 -6.53 6.90 -13.00
N TYR A 156 -5.75 5.82 -13.03
CA TYR A 156 -4.45 5.78 -12.35
C TYR A 156 -3.40 6.61 -13.07
N LEU A 157 -3.41 6.63 -14.39
CA LEU A 157 -2.53 7.53 -15.17
C LEU A 157 -2.88 9.00 -14.93
N GLU A 158 -4.17 9.34 -14.85
CA GLU A 158 -4.58 10.72 -14.55
C GLU A 158 -4.18 11.13 -13.12
N LYS A 159 -4.20 10.22 -12.15
CA LYS A 159 -3.69 10.50 -10.81
C LYS A 159 -2.17 10.73 -10.83
N ALA A 160 -1.40 9.91 -11.55
CA ALA A 160 0.04 10.11 -11.71
C ALA A 160 0.35 11.48 -12.37
N LYS A 161 -0.37 11.85 -13.43
CA LYS A 161 -0.23 13.15 -14.09
C LYS A 161 -0.57 14.33 -13.18
N LEU A 162 -1.58 14.16 -12.29
CA LEU A 162 -1.95 15.20 -11.34
C LEU A 162 -0.82 15.46 -10.34
N ILE A 163 -0.18 14.39 -9.86
CA ILE A 163 0.96 14.49 -8.94
C ILE A 163 2.18 15.14 -9.62
N TRP A 164 2.37 14.92 -10.91
CA TRP A 164 3.50 15.44 -11.68
C TRP A 164 3.42 16.96 -11.98
N LYS A 165 2.25 17.56 -11.89
CA LYS A 165 2.04 19.00 -12.13
C LYS A 165 2.54 19.87 -10.98
#